data_e9d04d083d6dcc40b0bc7fc05f8840a6
#
_entry.id   e9d04d083d6dcc40b0bc7fc05f8840a6
#
_cell.length_a   1.000
_cell.length_b   1.000
_cell.length_c   1.000
_cell.angle_alpha   90.00
_cell.angle_beta   90.00
_cell.angle_gamma   90.00
#
_symmetry.space_group_name_H-M   'P 1'
#
loop_
_entity.id
_entity.type
_entity.pdbx_description
1 polymer ?
#
loop_
_entity_poly.entity_id
_entity_poly.type
_entity_poly.pdbx_seq_one_letter_code
_entity_poly.pdbx_strand_id
1 'polypeptide(L)'
;MRGKYSFWIKVLSCLVAVLAVTSFLIPDAGKGEVWLFGDSHWLRGICGVLFIIATAFSLMAINTKSVNNVFNPSLTSIFFLLIVLLNPSAVYLSPMHPAVLLFVWGQYSFITDRKFLSMFLLSLSALLWPPLLCVLPLVLVISIFGAADIPRVTVKSLGGLVIPFLYLLCYRFMVTNDVKHFIDGYLHSATQFSPSFTSVGIPSLFMVACIAWISLHAVSYMFARLYNNSIITEHILKMEFMCLVLGSAVFVLFRGDGSEPVNMVVAHPVAMILSHYFTANINTAAARIELILLCCAVSVSRLSYFI
;
A
#
# COMPACT_ATOMS: atom_id res chain seq x y z
N MET A 1 7.70 25.90 16.15
CA MET A 1 7.76 24.66 15.34
C MET A 1 6.57 24.46 14.38
N ARG A 2 5.35 24.88 14.71
CA ARG A 2 4.14 24.68 13.87
C ARG A 2 4.20 25.27 12.45
N GLY A 3 4.88 26.40 12.22
CA GLY A 3 4.88 27.07 10.92
C GLY A 3 5.61 26.33 9.79
N LYS A 4 6.73 25.64 10.07
CA LYS A 4 7.52 24.93 9.04
C LYS A 4 6.84 23.63 8.56
N TYR A 5 6.17 22.91 9.46
CA TYR A 5 5.33 21.79 9.08
C TYR A 5 4.19 22.19 8.15
N SER A 6 3.52 23.30 8.48
CA SER A 6 2.42 23.81 7.67
C SER A 6 2.82 24.13 6.23
N PHE A 7 4.03 24.64 6.01
CA PHE A 7 4.54 24.91 4.66
C PHE A 7 4.68 23.61 3.82
N TRP A 8 5.40 22.62 4.34
CA TRP A 8 5.63 21.38 3.60
C TRP A 8 4.35 20.59 3.36
N ILE A 9 3.44 20.54 4.33
CA ILE A 9 2.13 19.93 4.15
C ILE A 9 1.38 20.60 3.00
N LYS A 10 1.40 21.93 2.90
CA LYS A 10 0.75 22.66 1.81
C LYS A 10 1.39 22.36 0.45
N VAL A 11 2.73 22.36 0.37
CA VAL A 11 3.47 22.06 -0.86
C VAL A 11 3.15 20.65 -1.35
N LEU A 12 3.26 19.66 -0.47
CA LEU A 12 2.98 18.26 -0.81
C LEU A 12 1.50 18.04 -1.17
N SER A 13 0.57 18.69 -0.46
CA SER A 13 -0.86 18.62 -0.78
C SER A 13 -1.17 19.24 -2.16
N CYS A 14 -0.52 20.34 -2.50
CA CYS A 14 -0.64 20.95 -3.82
C CYS A 14 -0.12 20.00 -4.91
N LEU A 15 1.04 19.36 -4.68
CA LEU A 15 1.60 18.37 -5.59
C LEU A 15 0.66 17.18 -5.79
N VAL A 16 0.08 16.64 -4.71
CA VAL A 16 -0.93 15.57 -4.77
C VAL A 16 -2.14 15.99 -5.60
N ALA A 17 -2.65 17.20 -5.41
CA ALA A 17 -3.78 17.73 -6.20
C ALA A 17 -3.43 17.81 -7.69
N VAL A 18 -2.24 18.30 -8.04
CA VAL A 18 -1.75 18.34 -9.42
C VAL A 18 -1.63 16.93 -10.00
N LEU A 19 -1.09 15.96 -9.25
CA LEU A 19 -1.00 14.58 -9.70
C LEU A 19 -2.38 13.96 -9.94
N ALA A 20 -3.34 14.20 -9.06
CA ALA A 20 -4.70 13.69 -9.22
C ALA A 20 -5.35 14.26 -10.49
N VAL A 21 -5.32 15.58 -10.69
CA VAL A 21 -5.89 16.22 -11.87
C VAL A 21 -5.20 15.74 -13.16
N THR A 22 -3.88 15.72 -13.18
CA THR A 22 -3.13 15.28 -14.37
C THR A 22 -3.34 13.81 -14.70
N SER A 23 -3.70 12.94 -13.74
CA SER A 23 -4.04 11.54 -14.01
C SER A 23 -5.26 11.39 -14.92
N PHE A 24 -6.26 12.27 -14.78
CA PHE A 24 -7.43 12.28 -15.66
C PHE A 24 -7.14 12.83 -17.06
N LEU A 25 -6.04 13.58 -17.22
CA LEU A 25 -5.65 14.19 -18.50
C LEU A 25 -4.73 13.31 -19.33
N ILE A 26 -4.14 12.26 -18.74
CA ILE A 26 -3.25 11.35 -19.46
C ILE A 26 -4.10 10.39 -20.30
N PRO A 27 -3.91 10.37 -21.64
CA PRO A 27 -4.55 9.39 -22.51
C PRO A 27 -4.16 7.98 -22.06
N ASP A 28 -5.07 7.03 -22.22
CA ASP A 28 -4.83 5.60 -21.96
C ASP A 28 -4.64 5.17 -20.49
N ALA A 29 -4.62 6.11 -19.54
CA ALA A 29 -4.47 5.78 -18.12
C ALA A 29 -5.60 4.85 -17.58
N GLY A 30 -6.76 4.81 -18.22
CA GLY A 30 -7.92 3.99 -17.83
C GLY A 30 -8.14 2.73 -18.66
N LYS A 31 -7.22 2.34 -19.56
CA LYS A 31 -7.41 1.19 -20.48
C LYS A 31 -7.15 -0.19 -19.85
N GLY A 32 -6.83 -0.26 -18.55
CA GLY A 32 -6.66 -1.54 -17.83
C GLY A 32 -7.94 -2.37 -17.77
N GLU A 33 -7.85 -3.58 -17.21
CA GLU A 33 -8.97 -4.51 -17.09
C GLU A 33 -10.24 -3.86 -16.53
N VAL A 34 -11.35 -4.07 -17.21
CA VAL A 34 -12.67 -3.58 -16.81
C VAL A 34 -13.23 -4.49 -15.74
N TRP A 35 -13.11 -4.09 -14.47
CA TRP A 35 -13.59 -4.90 -13.33
C TRP A 35 -15.06 -4.63 -12.97
N LEU A 36 -15.42 -3.35 -12.88
CA LEU A 36 -16.78 -2.89 -12.53
C LEU A 36 -17.16 -1.65 -13.36
N PHE A 37 -18.46 -1.46 -13.56
CA PHE A 37 -19.05 -0.33 -14.30
C PHE A 37 -18.79 -0.31 -15.80
N GLY A 38 -18.32 -1.41 -16.41
CA GLY A 38 -18.17 -1.52 -17.86
C GLY A 38 -17.33 -0.38 -18.46
N ASP A 39 -17.76 0.19 -19.57
CA ASP A 39 -17.03 1.25 -20.29
C ASP A 39 -17.17 2.65 -19.67
N SER A 40 -17.82 2.78 -18.51
CA SER A 40 -18.02 4.09 -17.88
C SER A 40 -16.75 4.58 -17.20
N HIS A 41 -15.86 5.22 -17.96
CA HIS A 41 -14.58 5.77 -17.55
C HIS A 41 -14.70 6.71 -16.34
N TRP A 42 -15.72 7.58 -16.32
CA TRP A 42 -15.97 8.52 -15.23
C TRP A 42 -16.35 7.85 -13.90
N LEU A 43 -17.23 6.85 -13.96
CA LEU A 43 -17.63 6.11 -12.75
C LEU A 43 -16.44 5.34 -12.17
N ARG A 44 -15.64 4.70 -13.01
CA ARG A 44 -14.42 4.02 -12.58
C ARG A 44 -13.45 5.00 -11.93
N GLY A 45 -13.26 6.18 -12.50
CA GLY A 45 -12.41 7.23 -11.92
C GLY A 45 -12.91 7.73 -10.57
N ILE A 46 -14.19 8.06 -10.45
CA ILE A 46 -14.78 8.51 -9.18
C ILE A 46 -14.64 7.44 -8.10
N CYS A 47 -15.00 6.19 -8.41
CA CYS A 47 -14.91 5.09 -7.44
C CYS A 47 -13.45 4.81 -7.03
N GLY A 48 -12.50 4.83 -7.98
CA GLY A 48 -11.10 4.64 -7.68
C GLY A 48 -10.56 5.72 -6.72
N VAL A 49 -10.86 6.98 -7.00
CA VAL A 49 -10.49 8.11 -6.12
C VAL A 49 -11.12 7.96 -4.73
N LEU A 50 -12.39 7.55 -4.64
CA LEU A 50 -13.06 7.33 -3.35
C LEU A 50 -12.35 6.25 -2.52
N PHE A 51 -11.94 5.14 -3.13
CA PHE A 51 -11.17 4.10 -2.44
C PHE A 51 -9.79 4.58 -1.99
N ILE A 52 -9.08 5.33 -2.82
CA ILE A 52 -7.78 5.93 -2.47
C ILE A 52 -7.94 6.87 -1.26
N ILE A 53 -8.94 7.73 -1.28
CA ILE A 53 -9.25 8.65 -0.20
C ILE A 53 -9.64 7.87 1.07
N ALA A 54 -10.49 6.83 0.95
CA ALA A 54 -10.87 5.98 2.08
C ALA A 54 -9.65 5.29 2.70
N THR A 55 -8.72 4.81 1.89
CA THR A 55 -7.47 4.20 2.38
C THR A 55 -6.58 5.24 3.07
N ALA A 56 -6.44 6.44 2.51
CA ALA A 56 -5.68 7.53 3.13
C ALA A 56 -6.27 7.97 4.48
N PHE A 57 -7.59 8.06 4.59
CA PHE A 57 -8.27 8.32 5.87
C PHE A 57 -8.12 7.18 6.87
N SER A 58 -8.14 5.93 6.40
CA SER A 58 -7.88 4.76 7.25
C SER A 58 -6.49 4.80 7.86
N LEU A 59 -5.48 5.13 7.07
CA LEU A 59 -4.10 5.32 7.54
C LEU A 59 -3.99 6.48 8.54
N MET A 60 -4.68 7.58 8.29
CA MET A 60 -4.75 8.70 9.23
C MET A 60 -5.38 8.27 10.57
N ALA A 61 -6.49 7.52 10.53
CA ALA A 61 -7.16 7.04 11.73
C ALA A 61 -6.32 6.03 12.53
N ILE A 62 -5.56 5.16 11.84
CA ILE A 62 -4.62 4.23 12.47
C ILE A 62 -3.51 4.99 13.21
N ASN A 63 -2.94 6.02 12.58
CA ASN A 63 -1.88 6.82 13.16
C ASN A 63 -2.31 7.66 14.35
N THR A 64 -3.54 8.17 14.37
CA THR A 64 -4.07 8.93 15.52
C THR A 64 -4.20 8.08 16.77
N LYS A 65 -4.34 6.75 16.60
CA LYS A 65 -4.40 5.79 17.72
C LYS A 65 -3.02 5.30 18.18
N SER A 66 -1.96 5.53 17.41
CA SER A 66 -0.60 5.24 17.85
C SER A 66 -0.24 6.20 18.99
N VAL A 67 0.05 5.62 20.14
CA VAL A 67 0.39 6.36 21.38
C VAL A 67 1.67 7.14 21.11
N ASN A 68 1.70 8.43 21.34
CA ASN A 68 2.86 9.32 21.35
C ASN A 68 3.10 10.25 20.15
N ASN A 69 2.17 10.48 19.23
CA ASN A 69 2.36 11.43 18.11
C ASN A 69 3.67 11.25 17.30
N VAL A 70 4.18 10.01 17.27
CA VAL A 70 5.42 9.66 16.56
C VAL A 70 5.23 9.80 15.05
N PHE A 71 3.99 9.66 14.59
CA PHE A 71 3.61 9.86 13.21
C PHE A 71 2.74 11.12 13.08
N ASN A 72 3.00 11.93 12.07
CA ASN A 72 2.06 12.96 11.68
C ASN A 72 1.00 12.35 10.76
N PRO A 73 -0.28 12.24 11.19
CA PRO A 73 -1.32 11.57 10.41
C PRO A 73 -1.50 12.19 9.03
N SER A 74 -1.41 13.52 8.93
CA SER A 74 -1.53 14.23 7.65
C SER A 74 -0.37 13.91 6.70
N LEU A 75 0.86 13.82 7.20
CA LEU A 75 2.02 13.45 6.37
C LEU A 75 1.90 12.03 5.84
N THR A 76 1.44 11.08 6.65
CA THR A 76 1.23 9.71 6.19
C THR A 76 0.24 9.64 5.04
N SER A 77 -0.92 10.29 5.19
CA SER A 77 -1.93 10.32 4.13
C SER A 77 -1.41 10.99 2.86
N ILE A 78 -0.66 12.08 3.00
CA ILE A 78 -0.08 12.80 1.85
C ILE A 78 0.98 11.95 1.14
N PHE A 79 1.90 11.30 1.88
CA PHE A 79 2.88 10.40 1.26
C PHE A 79 2.22 9.20 0.59
N PHE A 80 1.19 8.63 1.21
CA PHE A 80 0.41 7.56 0.59
C PHE A 80 -0.19 8.02 -0.74
N LEU A 81 -0.92 9.13 -0.74
CA LEU A 81 -1.53 9.70 -1.95
C LEU A 81 -0.48 10.01 -3.01
N LEU A 82 0.65 10.59 -2.61
CA LEU A 82 1.74 10.93 -3.51
C LEU A 82 2.28 9.67 -4.21
N ILE A 83 2.57 8.60 -3.47
CA ILE A 83 3.13 7.37 -4.03
C ILE A 83 2.09 6.64 -4.91
N VAL A 84 0.83 6.58 -4.48
CA VAL A 84 -0.24 5.96 -5.27
C VAL A 84 -0.42 6.68 -6.60
N LEU A 85 -0.50 8.01 -6.57
CA LEU A 85 -0.73 8.83 -7.77
C LEU A 85 0.49 8.95 -8.68
N LEU A 86 1.64 8.34 -8.35
CA LEU A 86 2.75 8.22 -9.30
C LEU A 86 2.35 7.40 -10.52
N ASN A 87 1.52 6.39 -10.35
CA ASN A 87 0.92 5.67 -11.47
C ASN A 87 -0.42 6.33 -11.85
N PRO A 88 -0.56 6.91 -13.06
CA PRO A 88 -1.82 7.51 -13.50
C PRO A 88 -3.00 6.55 -13.50
N SER A 89 -2.78 5.26 -13.77
CA SER A 89 -3.84 4.24 -13.76
C SER A 89 -4.45 4.02 -12.39
N ALA A 90 -3.75 4.40 -11.31
CA ALA A 90 -4.25 4.27 -9.94
C ALA A 90 -5.53 5.07 -9.66
N VAL A 91 -5.85 6.07 -10.46
CA VAL A 91 -7.10 6.84 -10.30
C VAL A 91 -8.33 6.00 -10.70
N TYR A 92 -8.16 5.01 -11.57
CA TYR A 92 -9.26 4.19 -12.07
C TYR A 92 -9.43 2.91 -11.24
N LEU A 93 -10.69 2.62 -10.90
CA LEU A 93 -11.05 1.48 -10.06
C LEU A 93 -10.52 0.17 -10.63
N SER A 94 -9.76 -0.54 -9.82
CA SER A 94 -9.27 -1.90 -10.06
C SER A 94 -9.50 -2.77 -8.81
N PRO A 95 -9.41 -4.10 -8.89
CA PRO A 95 -9.53 -5.00 -7.72
C PRO A 95 -8.54 -4.66 -6.60
N MET A 96 -7.45 -4.03 -6.95
CA MET A 96 -6.42 -3.61 -5.99
C MET A 96 -6.89 -2.58 -4.98
N HIS A 97 -7.80 -1.67 -5.35
CA HIS A 97 -8.28 -0.62 -4.45
C HIS A 97 -8.94 -1.17 -3.18
N PRO A 98 -10.00 -2.01 -3.29
CA PRO A 98 -10.56 -2.63 -2.11
C PRO A 98 -9.60 -3.63 -1.46
N ALA A 99 -8.74 -4.30 -2.22
CA ALA A 99 -7.74 -5.20 -1.66
C ALA A 99 -6.77 -4.47 -0.72
N VAL A 100 -6.20 -3.34 -1.13
CA VAL A 100 -5.28 -2.55 -0.30
C VAL A 100 -6.00 -1.95 0.91
N LEU A 101 -7.23 -1.48 0.77
CA LEU A 101 -8.03 -0.99 1.90
C LEU A 101 -8.23 -2.08 2.95
N LEU A 102 -8.63 -3.29 2.53
CA LEU A 102 -8.79 -4.45 3.44
C LEU A 102 -7.45 -4.88 4.05
N PHE A 103 -6.38 -4.82 3.29
CA PHE A 103 -5.03 -5.12 3.76
C PHE A 103 -4.61 -4.18 4.89
N VAL A 104 -4.80 -2.88 4.75
CA VAL A 104 -4.53 -1.86 5.77
C VAL A 104 -5.36 -2.11 7.04
N TRP A 105 -6.66 -2.41 6.91
CA TRP A 105 -7.51 -2.75 8.05
C TRP A 105 -7.15 -4.09 8.69
N GLY A 106 -6.69 -5.06 7.90
CA GLY A 106 -6.16 -6.32 8.37
C GLY A 106 -4.94 -6.12 9.27
N GLN A 107 -3.99 -5.29 8.84
CA GLN A 107 -2.82 -4.93 9.63
C GLN A 107 -3.19 -4.18 10.91
N TYR A 108 -4.10 -3.23 10.84
CA TYR A 108 -4.59 -2.53 12.03
C TYR A 108 -5.21 -3.50 13.04
N SER A 109 -6.01 -4.45 12.56
CA SER A 109 -6.60 -5.49 13.40
C SER A 109 -5.55 -6.39 14.03
N PHE A 110 -4.43 -6.63 13.32
CA PHE A 110 -3.28 -7.36 13.85
C PHE A 110 -2.62 -6.62 15.02
N ILE A 111 -2.36 -5.31 14.87
CA ILE A 111 -1.77 -4.46 15.91
C ILE A 111 -2.67 -4.38 17.15
N THR A 112 -4.00 -4.36 16.95
CA THR A 112 -4.99 -4.32 18.03
C THR A 112 -5.32 -5.69 18.63
N ASP A 113 -4.51 -6.70 18.35
CA ASP A 113 -4.62 -8.09 18.83
C ASP A 113 -5.91 -8.83 18.43
N ARG A 114 -6.59 -8.38 17.40
CA ARG A 114 -7.77 -9.02 16.82
C ARG A 114 -7.39 -10.05 15.75
N LYS A 115 -6.65 -11.10 16.13
CA LYS A 115 -5.99 -12.03 15.20
C LYS A 115 -6.93 -12.68 14.18
N PHE A 116 -8.13 -13.11 14.58
CA PHE A 116 -9.15 -13.64 13.68
C PHE A 116 -9.55 -12.62 12.61
N LEU A 117 -9.93 -11.41 13.03
CA LEU A 117 -10.37 -10.34 12.12
C LEU A 117 -9.24 -9.91 11.18
N SER A 118 -8.03 -9.84 11.70
CA SER A 118 -6.84 -9.54 10.91
C SER A 118 -6.68 -10.53 9.75
N MET A 119 -6.60 -11.82 10.05
CA MET A 119 -6.41 -12.85 9.02
C MET A 119 -7.61 -12.97 8.07
N PHE A 120 -8.82 -12.72 8.55
CA PHE A 120 -10.02 -12.68 7.74
C PHE A 120 -9.96 -11.54 6.69
N LEU A 121 -9.60 -10.32 7.11
CA LEU A 121 -9.48 -9.17 6.21
C LEU A 121 -8.31 -9.33 5.22
N LEU A 122 -7.19 -9.88 5.66
CA LEU A 122 -6.05 -10.18 4.80
C LEU A 122 -6.39 -11.27 3.77
N SER A 123 -7.15 -12.30 4.16
CA SER A 123 -7.66 -13.31 3.23
C SER A 123 -8.61 -12.72 2.19
N LEU A 124 -9.53 -11.86 2.60
CA LEU A 124 -10.41 -11.15 1.65
C LEU A 124 -9.62 -10.26 0.70
N SER A 125 -8.59 -9.59 1.20
CA SER A 125 -7.67 -8.80 0.38
C SER A 125 -6.99 -9.66 -0.70
N ALA A 126 -6.47 -10.83 -0.32
CA ALA A 126 -5.85 -11.76 -1.25
C ALA A 126 -6.86 -12.37 -2.25
N LEU A 127 -8.11 -12.61 -1.84
CA LEU A 127 -9.16 -13.06 -2.75
C LEU A 127 -9.49 -12.02 -3.83
N LEU A 128 -9.42 -10.74 -3.50
CA LEU A 128 -9.64 -9.65 -4.46
C LEU A 128 -8.45 -9.45 -5.39
N TRP A 129 -7.24 -9.61 -4.87
CA TRP A 129 -6.02 -9.48 -5.65
C TRP A 129 -5.05 -10.62 -5.30
N PRO A 130 -5.01 -11.70 -6.12
CA PRO A 130 -4.31 -12.95 -5.83
C PRO A 130 -2.82 -12.83 -5.46
N PRO A 131 -2.02 -11.89 -6.01
CA PRO A 131 -0.62 -11.74 -5.62
C PRO A 131 -0.38 -11.49 -4.13
N LEU A 132 -1.37 -10.94 -3.39
CA LEU A 132 -1.27 -10.80 -1.93
C LEU A 132 -1.28 -12.14 -1.17
N LEU A 133 -1.63 -13.24 -1.84
CA LEU A 133 -1.53 -14.57 -1.24
C LEU A 133 -0.10 -14.87 -0.75
N CYS A 134 0.91 -14.36 -1.44
CA CYS A 134 2.32 -14.54 -1.05
C CYS A 134 2.65 -13.91 0.32
N VAL A 135 1.88 -12.92 0.76
CA VAL A 135 2.09 -12.23 2.03
C VAL A 135 1.48 -12.98 3.21
N LEU A 136 0.39 -13.72 2.98
CA LEU A 136 -0.40 -14.37 4.04
C LEU A 136 0.40 -15.37 4.89
N PRO A 137 1.22 -16.28 4.32
CA PRO A 137 1.98 -17.25 5.12
C PRO A 137 2.92 -16.56 6.12
N LEU A 138 3.57 -15.47 5.72
CA LEU A 138 4.48 -14.76 6.59
C LEU A 138 3.75 -14.04 7.72
N VAL A 139 2.64 -13.37 7.43
CA VAL A 139 1.81 -12.73 8.47
C VAL A 139 1.27 -13.79 9.43
N LEU A 140 0.89 -14.96 8.94
CA LEU A 140 0.46 -16.09 9.77
C LEU A 140 1.59 -16.55 10.71
N VAL A 141 2.79 -16.74 10.18
CA VAL A 141 3.98 -17.12 10.97
C VAL A 141 4.26 -16.09 12.06
N ILE A 142 4.31 -14.79 11.71
CA ILE A 142 4.52 -13.71 12.68
C ILE A 142 3.41 -13.68 13.74
N SER A 143 2.16 -13.94 13.34
CA SER A 143 1.02 -13.98 14.26
C SER A 143 1.17 -15.08 15.31
N ILE A 144 1.67 -16.23 14.92
CA ILE A 144 1.81 -17.40 15.80
C ILE A 144 3.03 -17.25 16.69
N PHE A 145 4.20 -16.94 16.13
CA PHE A 145 5.45 -16.88 16.90
C PHE A 145 5.54 -15.67 17.84
N GLY A 146 4.79 -14.61 17.60
CA GLY A 146 4.72 -13.44 18.49
C GLY A 146 3.71 -13.58 19.65
N ALA A 147 3.03 -14.72 19.78
CA ALA A 147 1.93 -14.89 20.72
C ALA A 147 2.35 -15.57 22.03
N ALA A 148 1.82 -15.10 23.16
CA ALA A 148 1.99 -15.76 24.45
C ALA A 148 1.18 -17.08 24.56
N ASP A 149 0.00 -17.16 23.88
CA ASP A 149 -0.87 -18.33 23.82
C ASP A 149 -0.93 -18.85 22.38
N ILE A 150 0.09 -19.63 22.00
CA ILE A 150 0.27 -20.14 20.63
C ILE A 150 -0.94 -20.94 20.15
N PRO A 151 -1.50 -21.93 20.89
CA PRO A 151 -2.61 -22.74 20.37
C PRO A 151 -3.86 -21.90 20.05
N ARG A 152 -4.23 -21.01 20.95
CA ARG A 152 -5.41 -20.16 20.79
C ARG A 152 -5.27 -19.19 19.62
N VAL A 153 -4.09 -18.59 19.47
CA VAL A 153 -3.80 -17.65 18.38
C VAL A 153 -3.74 -18.38 17.05
N THR A 154 -3.15 -19.58 16.99
CA THR A 154 -3.12 -20.41 15.79
C THR A 154 -4.52 -20.73 15.29
N VAL A 155 -5.42 -21.21 16.16
CA VAL A 155 -6.81 -21.53 15.79
C VAL A 155 -7.53 -20.28 15.27
N LYS A 156 -7.41 -19.14 15.94
CA LYS A 156 -8.03 -17.88 15.50
C LYS A 156 -7.49 -17.41 14.17
N SER A 157 -6.18 -17.45 13.99
CA SER A 157 -5.52 -17.00 12.76
C SER A 157 -5.85 -17.91 11.57
N LEU A 158 -5.77 -19.23 11.75
CA LEU A 158 -6.15 -20.19 10.71
C LEU A 158 -7.64 -20.10 10.37
N GLY A 159 -8.52 -19.96 11.38
CA GLY A 159 -9.94 -19.76 11.13
C GLY A 159 -10.22 -18.51 10.32
N GLY A 160 -9.59 -17.37 10.66
CA GLY A 160 -9.71 -16.14 9.88
C GLY A 160 -9.19 -16.30 8.45
N LEU A 161 -8.07 -16.99 8.27
CA LEU A 161 -7.48 -17.26 6.96
C LEU A 161 -8.38 -18.12 6.07
N VAL A 162 -8.88 -19.24 6.59
CA VAL A 162 -9.54 -20.29 5.82
C VAL A 162 -10.99 -19.96 5.48
N ILE A 163 -11.73 -19.30 6.39
CA ILE A 163 -13.17 -19.05 6.23
C ILE A 163 -13.52 -18.32 4.92
N PRO A 164 -12.87 -17.22 4.50
CA PRO A 164 -13.20 -16.54 3.26
C PRO A 164 -13.01 -17.42 2.03
N PHE A 165 -11.93 -18.21 2.00
CA PHE A 165 -11.67 -19.15 0.91
C PHE A 165 -12.69 -20.28 0.87
N LEU A 166 -13.04 -20.86 2.01
CA LEU A 166 -14.08 -21.91 2.10
C LEU A 166 -15.44 -21.36 1.63
N TYR A 167 -15.81 -20.15 2.07
CA TYR A 167 -17.07 -19.54 1.65
C TYR A 167 -17.13 -19.36 0.13
N LEU A 168 -16.06 -18.87 -0.48
CA LEU A 168 -15.99 -18.68 -1.92
C LEU A 168 -16.00 -20.01 -2.67
N LEU A 169 -15.28 -21.03 -2.17
CA LEU A 169 -15.29 -22.37 -2.76
C LEU A 169 -16.68 -23.02 -2.69
N CYS A 170 -17.36 -22.94 -1.54
CA CYS A 170 -18.73 -23.42 -1.39
C CYS A 170 -19.69 -22.69 -2.34
N TYR A 171 -19.59 -21.36 -2.44
CA TYR A 171 -20.39 -20.59 -3.38
C TYR A 171 -20.15 -21.04 -4.83
N ARG A 172 -18.89 -21.19 -5.24
CA ARG A 172 -18.53 -21.66 -6.59
C ARG A 172 -19.04 -23.07 -6.85
N PHE A 173 -18.92 -23.97 -5.87
CA PHE A 173 -19.46 -25.33 -5.98
C PHE A 173 -20.98 -25.34 -6.18
N MET A 174 -21.71 -24.54 -5.41
CA MET A 174 -23.19 -24.52 -5.48
C MET A 174 -23.74 -23.81 -6.73
N VAL A 175 -23.08 -22.76 -7.20
CA VAL A 175 -23.63 -21.90 -8.28
C VAL A 175 -23.10 -22.30 -9.65
N THR A 176 -21.80 -22.58 -9.76
CA THR A 176 -21.17 -22.82 -11.08
C THR A 176 -20.72 -24.26 -11.30
N ASN A 177 -20.64 -25.06 -10.24
CA ASN A 177 -20.04 -26.43 -10.22
C ASN A 177 -18.62 -26.49 -10.84
N ASP A 178 -17.89 -25.36 -10.82
CA ASP A 178 -16.61 -25.18 -11.50
C ASP A 178 -15.50 -24.75 -10.52
N VAL A 179 -15.32 -25.54 -9.45
CA VAL A 179 -14.33 -25.27 -8.40
C VAL A 179 -12.91 -25.44 -8.93
N LYS A 180 -12.68 -26.46 -9.78
CA LYS A 180 -11.33 -26.75 -10.27
C LYS A 180 -10.80 -25.61 -11.14
N HIS A 181 -11.57 -25.16 -12.11
CA HIS A 181 -11.17 -24.07 -13.00
C HIS A 181 -10.95 -22.75 -12.22
N PHE A 182 -11.76 -22.51 -11.20
CA PHE A 182 -11.57 -21.35 -10.32
C PHE A 182 -10.24 -21.44 -9.55
N ILE A 183 -9.91 -22.62 -8.94
CA ILE A 183 -8.66 -22.80 -8.20
C ILE A 183 -7.46 -22.65 -9.13
N ASP A 184 -7.50 -23.30 -10.30
CA ASP A 184 -6.40 -23.24 -11.28
C ASP A 184 -6.21 -21.81 -11.79
N GLY A 185 -7.26 -21.10 -12.12
CA GLY A 185 -7.20 -19.69 -12.54
C GLY A 185 -6.70 -18.76 -11.44
N TYR A 186 -7.15 -18.96 -10.19
CA TYR A 186 -6.71 -18.19 -9.05
C TYR A 186 -5.22 -18.40 -8.74
N LEU A 187 -4.77 -19.65 -8.71
CA LEU A 187 -3.36 -19.98 -8.49
C LEU A 187 -2.50 -19.49 -9.65
N HIS A 188 -2.96 -19.59 -10.88
CA HIS A 188 -2.27 -19.03 -12.03
C HIS A 188 -2.07 -17.52 -11.86
N SER A 189 -3.12 -16.77 -11.53
CA SER A 189 -3.03 -15.33 -11.28
C SER A 189 -2.10 -14.98 -10.10
N ALA A 190 -2.07 -15.81 -9.05
CA ALA A 190 -1.19 -15.63 -7.90
C ALA A 190 0.29 -15.94 -8.20
N THR A 191 0.58 -16.73 -9.24
CA THR A 191 1.93 -17.17 -9.60
C THR A 191 2.43 -16.65 -10.94
N GLN A 192 1.61 -15.86 -11.64
CA GLN A 192 1.98 -15.26 -12.91
C GLN A 192 2.93 -14.09 -12.68
N PHE A 193 4.21 -14.42 -12.50
CA PHE A 193 5.26 -13.42 -12.36
C PHE A 193 5.52 -12.73 -13.70
N SER A 194 5.38 -11.42 -13.72
CA SER A 194 5.64 -10.58 -14.90
C SER A 194 6.57 -9.41 -14.55
N PRO A 195 7.85 -9.68 -14.21
CA PRO A 195 8.80 -8.62 -13.87
C PRO A 195 9.21 -7.87 -15.14
N SER A 196 8.41 -6.91 -15.58
CA SER A 196 8.73 -6.09 -16.75
C SER A 196 9.34 -4.75 -16.34
N PHE A 197 10.62 -4.56 -16.69
CA PHE A 197 11.32 -3.28 -16.51
C PHE A 197 11.59 -2.56 -17.85
N THR A 198 11.22 -3.17 -18.96
CA THR A 198 11.58 -2.70 -20.31
C THR A 198 10.80 -1.46 -20.76
N SER A 199 9.65 -1.20 -20.16
CA SER A 199 8.78 -0.06 -20.48
C SER A 199 8.98 1.17 -19.58
N VAL A 200 9.98 1.12 -18.67
CA VAL A 200 10.17 2.20 -17.69
C VAL A 200 11.08 3.27 -18.29
N GLY A 201 10.52 4.43 -18.57
CA GLY A 201 11.31 5.59 -19.00
C GLY A 201 12.33 6.02 -17.92
N ILE A 202 13.44 6.63 -18.36
CA ILE A 202 14.50 7.16 -17.48
C ILE A 202 13.94 8.03 -16.34
N PRO A 203 12.96 8.95 -16.57
CA PRO A 203 12.39 9.76 -15.50
C PRO A 203 11.70 8.96 -14.41
N SER A 204 10.99 7.89 -14.80
CA SER A 204 10.32 7.01 -13.83
C SER A 204 11.33 6.15 -13.03
N LEU A 205 12.42 5.70 -13.67
CA LEU A 205 13.53 5.03 -12.98
C LEU A 205 14.20 5.96 -11.96
N PHE A 206 14.47 7.20 -12.35
CA PHE A 206 15.04 8.20 -11.44
C PHE A 206 14.12 8.45 -10.23
N MET A 207 12.82 8.58 -10.46
CA MET A 207 11.84 8.74 -9.39
C MET A 207 11.84 7.55 -8.43
N VAL A 208 11.79 6.31 -8.95
CA VAL A 208 11.83 5.08 -8.12
C VAL A 208 13.13 5.02 -7.32
N ALA A 209 14.28 5.35 -7.93
CA ALA A 209 15.56 5.40 -7.25
C ALA A 209 15.58 6.44 -6.12
N CYS A 210 15.00 7.64 -6.33
CA CYS A 210 14.88 8.66 -5.30
C CYS A 210 14.02 8.18 -4.12
N ILE A 211 12.86 7.58 -4.39
CA ILE A 211 11.98 7.05 -3.34
C ILE A 211 12.68 5.92 -2.58
N ALA A 212 13.34 5.00 -3.28
CA ALA A 212 14.09 3.91 -2.67
C ALA A 212 15.23 4.44 -1.77
N TRP A 213 15.98 5.43 -2.24
CA TRP A 213 17.04 6.07 -1.47
C TRP A 213 16.51 6.71 -0.17
N ILE A 214 15.46 7.54 -0.29
CA ILE A 214 14.87 8.21 0.87
C ILE A 214 14.25 7.19 1.83
N SER A 215 13.61 6.13 1.30
CA SER A 215 13.06 5.05 2.11
C SER A 215 14.15 4.26 2.85
N LEU A 216 15.28 3.99 2.21
CA LEU A 216 16.43 3.33 2.85
C LEU A 216 16.99 4.18 3.99
N HIS A 217 17.11 5.50 3.78
CA HIS A 217 17.56 6.42 4.82
C HIS A 217 16.54 6.48 5.97
N ALA A 218 15.24 6.54 5.67
CA ALA A 218 14.18 6.51 6.67
C ALA A 218 14.14 5.21 7.47
N VAL A 219 14.37 4.05 6.82
CA VAL A 219 14.50 2.74 7.47
C VAL A 219 15.72 2.70 8.37
N SER A 220 16.88 3.21 7.93
CA SER A 220 18.09 3.27 8.74
C SER A 220 17.88 4.14 9.99
N TYR A 221 17.21 5.28 9.84
CA TYR A 221 16.81 6.14 10.95
C TYR A 221 15.86 5.43 11.93
N MET A 222 14.89 4.70 11.38
CA MET A 222 13.93 3.92 12.16
C MET A 222 14.63 2.88 13.03
N PHE A 223 15.57 2.11 12.47
CA PHE A 223 16.31 1.09 13.22
C PHE A 223 17.23 1.71 14.28
N ALA A 224 17.87 2.83 13.99
CA ALA A 224 18.73 3.52 14.95
C ALA A 224 17.97 4.02 16.20
N ARG A 225 16.65 4.22 16.09
CA ARG A 225 15.80 4.72 17.19
C ARG A 225 14.71 3.74 17.65
N LEU A 226 14.71 2.52 17.14
CA LEU A 226 13.67 1.54 17.41
C LEU A 226 13.43 1.33 18.91
N TYR A 227 14.51 1.16 19.67
CA TYR A 227 14.46 0.90 21.12
C TYR A 227 14.13 2.13 21.98
N ASN A 228 14.12 3.33 21.38
CA ASN A 228 13.75 4.56 22.09
C ASN A 228 12.24 4.86 22.02
N ASN A 229 11.49 4.02 21.31
CA ASN A 229 10.05 4.18 21.12
C ASN A 229 9.25 3.35 22.14
N SER A 230 7.96 3.64 22.27
CA SER A 230 7.07 2.77 23.04
C SER A 230 6.96 1.38 22.38
N ILE A 231 6.70 0.35 23.17
CA ILE A 231 6.55 -1.04 22.69
C ILE A 231 5.54 -1.14 21.53
N ILE A 232 4.43 -0.40 21.62
CA ILE A 232 3.42 -0.38 20.55
C ILE A 232 3.98 0.22 19.27
N THR A 233 4.70 1.33 19.36
CA THR A 233 5.32 1.99 18.19
C THR A 233 6.38 1.09 17.56
N GLU A 234 7.17 0.40 18.38
CA GLU A 234 8.17 -0.57 17.93
C GLU A 234 7.52 -1.72 17.13
N HIS A 235 6.41 -2.28 17.63
CA HIS A 235 5.68 -3.31 16.91
C HIS A 235 5.09 -2.82 15.58
N ILE A 236 4.52 -1.60 15.56
CA ILE A 236 4.03 -0.99 14.33
C ILE A 236 5.16 -0.85 13.31
N LEU A 237 6.29 -0.27 13.72
CA LEU A 237 7.43 -0.04 12.81
C LEU A 237 8.03 -1.34 12.28
N LYS A 238 8.17 -2.37 13.11
CA LYS A 238 8.63 -3.70 12.68
C LYS A 238 7.69 -4.31 11.64
N MET A 239 6.39 -4.19 11.87
CA MET A 239 5.37 -4.69 10.94
C MET A 239 5.40 -3.92 9.61
N GLU A 240 5.49 -2.59 9.66
CA GLU A 240 5.59 -1.77 8.44
C GLU A 240 6.87 -2.07 7.65
N PHE A 241 7.99 -2.33 8.32
CA PHE A 241 9.20 -2.77 7.65
C PHE A 241 9.03 -4.12 6.94
N MET A 242 8.41 -5.09 7.60
CA MET A 242 8.11 -6.39 6.97
C MET A 242 7.17 -6.22 5.77
N CYS A 243 6.15 -5.36 5.88
CA CYS A 243 5.25 -5.04 4.78
C CYS A 243 5.97 -4.29 3.65
N LEU A 244 6.94 -3.45 3.96
CA LEU A 244 7.79 -2.81 2.96
C LEU A 244 8.59 -3.85 2.15
N VAL A 245 9.26 -4.78 2.83
CA VAL A 245 10.04 -5.83 2.17
C VAL A 245 9.16 -6.70 1.28
N LEU A 246 8.03 -7.19 1.82
CA LEU A 246 7.09 -8.02 1.06
C LEU A 246 6.40 -7.27 -0.06
N GLY A 247 5.92 -6.06 0.22
CA GLY A 247 5.30 -5.20 -0.78
C GLY A 247 6.27 -4.87 -1.92
N SER A 248 7.55 -4.63 -1.60
CA SER A 248 8.58 -4.41 -2.62
C SER A 248 8.82 -5.65 -3.46
N ALA A 249 8.85 -6.84 -2.86
CA ALA A 249 8.95 -8.10 -3.59
C ALA A 249 7.74 -8.31 -4.52
N VAL A 250 6.53 -8.09 -4.02
CA VAL A 250 5.29 -8.16 -4.81
C VAL A 250 5.32 -7.12 -5.94
N PHE A 251 5.73 -5.89 -5.65
CA PHE A 251 5.86 -4.84 -6.67
C PHE A 251 6.82 -5.23 -7.80
N VAL A 252 7.98 -5.80 -7.47
CA VAL A 252 8.96 -6.23 -8.47
C VAL A 252 8.47 -7.42 -9.28
N LEU A 253 7.83 -8.41 -8.62
CA LEU A 253 7.41 -9.66 -9.26
C LEU A 253 6.15 -9.50 -10.12
N PHE A 254 5.23 -8.60 -9.75
CA PHE A 254 3.89 -8.47 -10.39
C PHE A 254 3.68 -7.13 -11.09
N ARG A 255 4.74 -6.41 -11.39
CA ARG A 255 4.65 -5.08 -12.03
C ARG A 255 3.95 -5.11 -13.38
N GLY A 256 4.13 -6.18 -14.16
CA GLY A 256 3.56 -6.32 -15.50
C GLY A 256 3.96 -5.18 -16.46
N ASP A 257 3.04 -4.80 -17.29
CA ASP A 257 3.15 -3.68 -18.24
C ASP A 257 2.87 -2.29 -17.62
N GLY A 258 2.58 -2.25 -16.31
CA GLY A 258 2.25 -1.02 -15.58
C GLY A 258 0.80 -0.57 -15.69
N SER A 259 -0.07 -1.37 -16.31
CA SER A 259 -1.51 -1.09 -16.40
C SER A 259 -2.19 -1.16 -15.03
N GLU A 260 -1.71 -2.05 -14.16
CA GLU A 260 -2.21 -2.16 -12.78
C GLU A 260 -1.43 -1.25 -11.82
N PRO A 261 -2.11 -0.65 -10.82
CA PRO A 261 -1.47 0.22 -9.82
C PRO A 261 -0.78 -0.57 -8.70
N VAL A 262 0.12 -1.52 -9.02
CA VAL A 262 0.83 -2.38 -8.05
C VAL A 262 1.63 -1.58 -7.01
N ASN A 263 1.98 -0.34 -7.31
CA ASN A 263 2.60 0.59 -6.37
C ASN A 263 1.74 0.86 -5.12
N MET A 264 0.42 0.64 -5.16
CA MET A 264 -0.45 0.81 -4.00
C MET A 264 -0.09 -0.11 -2.83
N VAL A 265 0.44 -1.32 -3.10
CA VAL A 265 0.84 -2.28 -2.05
C VAL A 265 2.04 -1.75 -1.26
N VAL A 266 2.98 -1.10 -1.96
CA VAL A 266 4.18 -0.52 -1.34
C VAL A 266 3.90 0.85 -0.73
N ALA A 267 2.90 1.56 -1.27
CA ALA A 267 2.61 2.94 -0.89
C ALA A 267 2.35 3.12 0.61
N HIS A 268 1.60 2.19 1.21
CA HIS A 268 1.24 2.32 2.63
C HIS A 268 2.45 2.14 3.57
N PRO A 269 3.29 1.08 3.49
CA PRO A 269 4.44 0.96 4.39
C PRO A 269 5.48 2.04 4.14
N VAL A 270 5.71 2.43 2.88
CA VAL A 270 6.59 3.57 2.57
C VAL A 270 6.07 4.85 3.20
N ALA A 271 4.78 5.15 3.06
CA ALA A 271 4.17 6.34 3.64
C ALA A 271 4.29 6.40 5.16
N MET A 272 4.11 5.26 5.84
CA MET A 272 4.27 5.15 7.29
C MET A 272 5.71 5.43 7.72
N ILE A 273 6.69 4.78 7.09
CA ILE A 273 8.11 4.92 7.41
C ILE A 273 8.61 6.34 7.09
N LEU A 274 8.24 6.91 5.93
CA LEU A 274 8.57 8.29 5.58
C LEU A 274 7.93 9.29 6.54
N SER A 275 6.68 9.08 6.92
CA SER A 275 6.01 9.96 7.88
C SER A 275 6.72 9.96 9.23
N HIS A 276 7.16 8.79 9.71
CA HIS A 276 7.96 8.67 10.94
C HIS A 276 9.26 9.48 10.83
N TYR A 277 10.00 9.27 9.76
CA TYR A 277 11.28 9.94 9.53
C TYR A 277 11.12 11.46 9.43
N PHE A 278 10.22 11.95 8.58
CA PHE A 278 10.03 13.39 8.40
C PHE A 278 9.36 14.07 9.59
N THR A 279 8.53 13.37 10.36
CA THR A 279 7.98 13.92 11.61
C THR A 279 9.09 14.28 12.58
N ALA A 280 10.11 13.45 12.69
CA ALA A 280 11.23 13.69 13.59
C ALA A 280 12.27 14.68 13.03
N ASN A 281 12.50 14.68 11.71
CA ASN A 281 13.69 15.31 11.10
C ASN A 281 13.40 16.50 10.17
N ILE A 282 12.15 16.95 10.01
CA ILE A 282 11.76 18.00 9.04
C ILE A 282 12.54 19.31 9.20
N ASN A 283 13.12 19.57 10.36
CA ASN A 283 13.92 20.76 10.63
C ASN A 283 15.38 20.61 10.20
N THR A 284 15.85 19.42 9.88
CA THR A 284 17.22 19.18 9.41
C THR A 284 17.37 19.62 7.95
N ALA A 285 18.59 20.06 7.60
CA ALA A 285 18.88 20.41 6.21
C ALA A 285 18.74 19.19 5.27
N ALA A 286 19.20 18.02 5.72
CA ALA A 286 19.11 16.78 4.95
C ALA A 286 17.66 16.42 4.58
N ALA A 287 16.75 16.37 5.56
CA ALA A 287 15.35 16.04 5.32
C ALA A 287 14.66 17.04 4.36
N ARG A 288 15.05 18.33 4.41
CA ARG A 288 14.50 19.32 3.46
C ARG A 288 15.01 19.10 2.05
N ILE A 289 16.30 18.77 1.89
CA ILE A 289 16.88 18.46 0.58
C ILE A 289 16.19 17.22 0.00
N GLU A 290 15.95 16.19 0.81
CA GLU A 290 15.23 14.98 0.39
C GLU A 290 13.79 15.26 -0.03
N LEU A 291 13.07 16.14 0.69
CA LEU A 291 11.73 16.55 0.28
C LEU A 291 11.72 17.32 -1.04
N ILE A 292 12.69 18.22 -1.24
CA ILE A 292 12.85 18.94 -2.52
C ILE A 292 13.15 17.96 -3.65
N LEU A 293 14.09 17.03 -3.41
CA LEU A 293 14.47 16.00 -4.37
C LEU A 293 13.27 15.13 -4.73
N LEU A 294 12.46 14.72 -3.76
CA LEU A 294 11.23 13.96 -3.98
C LEU A 294 10.24 14.74 -4.85
N CYS A 295 9.98 16.01 -4.51
CA CYS A 295 9.08 16.86 -5.29
C CYS A 295 9.57 17.04 -6.74
N CYS A 296 10.86 17.26 -6.95
CA CYS A 296 11.46 17.39 -8.28
C CYS A 296 11.34 16.09 -9.07
N ALA A 297 11.70 14.95 -8.47
CA ALA A 297 11.65 13.65 -9.12
C ALA A 297 10.23 13.27 -9.55
N VAL A 298 9.24 13.51 -8.67
CA VAL A 298 7.82 13.28 -8.97
C VAL A 298 7.35 14.18 -10.11
N SER A 299 7.70 15.47 -10.09
CA SER A 299 7.31 16.41 -11.14
C SER A 299 7.91 16.06 -12.49
N VAL A 300 9.20 15.70 -12.54
CA VAL A 300 9.89 15.27 -13.77
C VAL A 300 9.28 13.98 -14.32
N SER A 301 9.04 12.99 -13.46
CA SER A 301 8.38 11.75 -13.87
C SER A 301 6.98 12.01 -14.42
N ARG A 302 6.22 12.94 -13.84
CA ARG A 302 4.88 13.28 -14.32
C ARG A 302 4.89 13.98 -15.67
N LEU A 303 5.83 14.91 -15.86
CA LEU A 303 5.99 15.62 -17.14
C LEU A 303 6.32 14.67 -18.30
N SER A 304 7.04 13.58 -18.03
CA SER A 304 7.39 12.60 -19.08
C SER A 304 6.19 11.83 -19.67
N TYR A 305 5.01 11.90 -19.05
CA TYR A 305 3.77 11.35 -19.64
C TYR A 305 3.12 12.28 -20.68
N PHE A 306 3.56 13.54 -20.76
CA PHE A 306 3.01 14.53 -21.70
C PHE A 306 3.98 14.85 -22.85
N ILE A 307 5.19 14.34 -22.83
CA ILE A 307 6.22 14.45 -23.85
C ILE A 307 6.31 13.15 -24.65
#